data_a1636e34d642cc8ff7e6b3fa5f50d6c0
#
_entry.id   a1636e34d642cc8ff7e6b3fa5f50d6c0
#
_cell.length_a   1.000
_cell.length_b   1.000
_cell.length_c   1.000
_cell.angle_alpha   90.00
_cell.angle_beta   90.00
_cell.angle_gamma   90.00
#
_symmetry.space_group_name_H-M   'P 1'
#
loop_
_entity.id
_entity.type
_entity.pdbx_description
1 polymer ?
#
loop_
_entity_poly.entity_id
_entity_poly.type
_entity_poly.pdbx_seq_one_letter_code
_entity_poly.pdbx_strand_id
1 'polypeptide(L)'
;MDEYIVGHQEPSFCNFVESKTKAWANIQGATSRKFGIYFGRTKTDPHREYRFTEKFGKTKEEAFESVKAALLGLVELGSKLSPDFVAIDANPISQMFKAKILSLYFPERFLAVCSSEHLEMLGSITGFQDGLPYSQYQNLLLEAKGNDKWTRLWSEPKFMAFLYKTYVRSEQTPEHTIRKPRAKNLRFVDFDEIQKQRGVIGKRAEEFALAWEKERLIGARLRHLIYKIQD
;
A
#
# COMPACT_ATOMS: atom_id res chain seq x y z
N MET A 1 -1.81 -21.22 -5.91
CA MET A 1 -0.58 -20.39 -6.00
C MET A 1 -0.70 -19.27 -7.02
N ASP A 2 -1.19 -19.55 -8.21
CA ASP A 2 -1.27 -18.54 -9.29
C ASP A 2 -2.14 -17.34 -8.89
N GLU A 3 -3.31 -17.55 -8.32
CA GLU A 3 -4.18 -16.48 -7.81
C GLU A 3 -3.51 -15.64 -6.73
N TYR A 4 -2.61 -16.25 -5.95
CA TYR A 4 -1.87 -15.55 -4.90
C TYR A 4 -0.77 -14.65 -5.47
N ILE A 5 0.05 -15.12 -6.40
CA ILE A 5 1.28 -14.41 -6.79
C ILE A 5 1.41 -14.09 -8.28
N VAL A 6 0.91 -14.91 -9.20
CA VAL A 6 1.08 -14.70 -10.64
C VAL A 6 -0.12 -13.98 -11.24
N GLY A 7 -1.32 -14.59 -11.12
CA GLY A 7 -2.53 -14.15 -11.83
C GLY A 7 -2.39 -14.34 -13.36
N HIS A 8 -3.39 -14.87 -14.00
CA HIS A 8 -3.39 -15.06 -15.45
C HIS A 8 -4.37 -14.13 -16.17
N GLN A 9 -5.57 -14.00 -15.66
CA GLN A 9 -6.63 -13.16 -16.24
C GLN A 9 -6.86 -11.88 -15.43
N GLU A 10 -6.69 -11.98 -14.10
CA GLU A 10 -6.80 -10.86 -13.18
C GLU A 10 -5.50 -10.71 -12.36
N PRO A 11 -5.27 -9.52 -11.77
CA PRO A 11 -4.14 -9.34 -10.87
C PRO A 11 -4.18 -10.34 -9.72
N SER A 12 -3.06 -11.01 -9.45
CA SER A 12 -2.93 -11.86 -8.28
C SER A 12 -3.14 -11.06 -6.99
N PHE A 13 -3.43 -11.76 -5.88
CA PHE A 13 -3.58 -11.14 -4.56
C PHE A 13 -2.38 -10.26 -4.19
N CYS A 14 -1.14 -10.75 -4.39
CA CYS A 14 0.06 -9.95 -4.10
C CYS A 14 0.18 -8.71 -5.00
N ASN A 15 -0.16 -8.83 -6.29
CA ASN A 15 -0.19 -7.68 -7.19
C ASN A 15 -1.26 -6.67 -6.77
N PHE A 16 -2.44 -7.15 -6.39
CA PHE A 16 -3.51 -6.29 -5.89
C PHE A 16 -3.05 -5.50 -4.66
N VAL A 17 -2.52 -6.18 -3.63
CA VAL A 17 -2.04 -5.55 -2.40
C VAL A 17 -0.87 -4.60 -2.64
N GLU A 18 0.06 -4.93 -3.54
CA GLU A 18 1.23 -4.08 -3.80
C GLU A 18 0.92 -2.90 -4.71
N SER A 19 0.20 -3.14 -5.81
CA SER A 19 0.08 -2.18 -6.91
C SER A 19 -1.26 -1.46 -6.92
N LYS A 20 -2.37 -2.20 -6.78
CA LYS A 20 -3.71 -1.61 -6.86
C LYS A 20 -4.07 -0.78 -5.63
N THR A 21 -3.53 -1.15 -4.47
CA THR A 21 -3.71 -0.40 -3.21
C THR A 21 -2.52 0.49 -2.87
N LYS A 22 -1.67 0.82 -3.84
CA LYS A 22 -0.46 1.65 -3.65
C LYS A 22 -0.76 3.02 -3.03
N ALA A 23 -1.89 3.63 -3.39
CA ALA A 23 -2.29 4.93 -2.84
C ALA A 23 -2.58 4.87 -1.33
N TRP A 24 -2.99 3.71 -0.81
CA TRP A 24 -3.20 3.51 0.62
C TRP A 24 -1.88 3.43 1.39
N ALA A 25 -0.97 2.56 0.96
CA ALA A 25 0.40 2.49 1.44
C ALA A 25 1.29 1.85 0.37
N ASN A 26 2.43 2.46 0.09
CA ASN A 26 3.35 1.95 -0.91
C ASN A 26 4.34 0.96 -0.28
N ILE A 27 4.23 -0.31 -0.67
CA ILE A 27 5.16 -1.38 -0.29
C ILE A 27 6.05 -1.84 -1.46
N GLN A 28 6.06 -1.10 -2.56
CA GLN A 28 6.95 -1.37 -3.69
C GLN A 28 8.41 -1.05 -3.34
N GLY A 29 9.33 -1.62 -4.08
CA GLY A 29 10.77 -1.41 -3.90
C GLY A 29 11.47 -2.46 -3.03
N ALA A 30 10.75 -3.19 -2.19
CA ALA A 30 11.27 -4.37 -1.51
C ALA A 30 11.22 -5.60 -2.43
N THR A 31 12.03 -6.62 -2.12
CA THR A 31 12.04 -7.86 -2.89
C THR A 31 10.71 -8.62 -2.77
N SER A 32 10.36 -9.41 -3.78
CA SER A 32 9.14 -10.25 -3.77
C SER A 32 9.15 -11.30 -2.64
N ARG A 33 10.30 -11.54 -2.00
CA ARG A 33 10.43 -12.40 -0.80
C ARG A 33 9.54 -11.97 0.36
N LYS A 34 9.12 -10.68 0.39
CA LYS A 34 8.19 -10.17 1.41
C LYS A 34 6.86 -10.93 1.46
N PHE A 35 6.45 -11.54 0.36
CA PHE A 35 5.21 -12.31 0.26
C PHE A 35 5.35 -13.77 0.74
N GLY A 36 6.56 -14.20 1.12
CA GLY A 36 6.84 -15.57 1.57
C GLY A 36 7.05 -16.56 0.43
N ILE A 37 6.23 -16.51 -0.60
CA ILE A 37 6.37 -17.22 -1.87
C ILE A 37 6.30 -16.24 -3.04
N TYR A 38 7.06 -16.46 -4.10
CA TYR A 38 7.11 -15.57 -5.26
C TYR A 38 7.42 -16.36 -6.54
N PHE A 39 7.03 -15.81 -7.68
CA PHE A 39 7.33 -16.37 -8.99
C PHE A 39 8.40 -15.50 -9.67
N GLY A 40 9.56 -16.08 -9.94
CA GLY A 40 10.65 -15.30 -10.50
C GLY A 40 11.94 -16.08 -10.70
N ARG A 41 12.95 -15.35 -11.13
CA ARG A 41 14.33 -15.83 -11.31
C ARG A 41 15.23 -15.32 -10.20
N THR A 42 16.36 -15.99 -9.99
CA THR A 42 17.45 -15.51 -9.13
C THR A 42 18.64 -15.07 -9.95
N LYS A 43 19.69 -14.58 -9.29
CA LYS A 43 20.96 -14.27 -9.96
C LYS A 43 21.66 -15.52 -10.51
N THR A 44 21.47 -16.65 -9.85
CA THR A 44 22.10 -17.93 -10.18
C THR A 44 21.25 -18.84 -11.06
N ASP A 45 19.95 -18.56 -11.15
CA ASP A 45 19.02 -19.32 -11.97
C ASP A 45 18.10 -18.39 -12.77
N PRO A 46 18.25 -18.37 -14.13
CA PRO A 46 17.49 -17.49 -15.00
C PRO A 46 16.06 -17.98 -15.25
N HIS A 47 15.72 -19.22 -14.88
CA HIS A 47 14.37 -19.76 -15.10
C HIS A 47 13.38 -19.14 -14.12
N ARG A 48 12.18 -18.82 -14.63
CA ARG A 48 11.07 -18.37 -13.80
C ARG A 48 10.34 -19.58 -13.24
N GLU A 49 10.30 -19.66 -11.94
CA GLU A 49 9.59 -20.70 -11.21
C GLU A 49 9.06 -20.18 -9.87
N TYR A 50 8.25 -20.99 -9.19
CA TYR A 50 7.84 -20.69 -7.82
C TYR A 50 9.01 -20.90 -6.87
N ARG A 51 9.33 -19.85 -6.14
CA ARG A 51 10.36 -19.80 -5.11
C ARG A 51 9.75 -19.35 -3.80
N PHE A 52 10.34 -19.74 -2.71
CA PHE A 52 9.82 -19.46 -1.37
C PHE A 52 10.94 -19.11 -0.40
N THR A 53 10.53 -18.59 0.76
CA THR A 53 11.43 -18.35 1.88
C THR A 53 11.42 -19.58 2.78
N GLU A 54 12.56 -20.18 3.05
CA GLU A 54 12.75 -21.46 3.77
C GLU A 54 12.02 -21.55 5.12
N LYS A 55 11.83 -20.40 5.79
CA LYS A 55 11.08 -20.37 7.05
C LYS A 55 9.61 -20.81 6.94
N PHE A 56 9.07 -20.89 5.73
CA PHE A 56 7.69 -21.31 5.50
C PHE A 56 7.55 -22.77 5.11
N GLY A 57 8.64 -23.46 4.78
CA GLY A 57 8.59 -24.90 4.43
C GLY A 57 9.79 -25.33 3.63
N LYS A 58 9.83 -26.62 3.31
CA LYS A 58 10.89 -27.26 2.50
C LYS A 58 10.48 -27.43 1.04
N THR A 59 9.18 -27.37 0.76
CA THR A 59 8.62 -27.42 -0.60
C THR A 59 7.77 -26.18 -0.86
N LYS A 60 7.48 -25.89 -2.14
CA LYS A 60 6.64 -24.74 -2.51
C LYS A 60 5.20 -24.91 -2.03
N GLU A 61 4.72 -26.15 -1.98
CA GLU A 61 3.38 -26.48 -1.50
C GLU A 61 3.28 -26.24 0.01
N GLU A 62 4.23 -26.75 0.80
CA GLU A 62 4.31 -26.49 2.24
C GLU A 62 4.42 -24.99 2.53
N ALA A 63 5.28 -24.29 1.79
CA ALA A 63 5.46 -22.86 1.96
C ALA A 63 4.19 -22.08 1.64
N PHE A 64 3.43 -22.50 0.62
CA PHE A 64 2.17 -21.84 0.27
C PHE A 64 1.10 -22.02 1.36
N GLU A 65 0.93 -23.23 1.87
CA GLU A 65 -0.03 -23.49 2.96
C GLU A 65 0.38 -22.77 4.25
N SER A 66 1.67 -22.72 4.56
CA SER A 66 2.19 -21.99 5.71
C SER A 66 1.96 -20.47 5.60
N VAL A 67 2.19 -19.88 4.42
CA VAL A 67 1.92 -18.46 4.16
C VAL A 67 0.43 -18.17 4.26
N LYS A 68 -0.42 -19.04 3.71
CA LYS A 68 -1.87 -18.91 3.78
C LYS A 68 -2.37 -18.97 5.22
N ALA A 69 -1.90 -19.96 5.99
CA ALA A 69 -2.23 -20.07 7.41
C ALA A 69 -1.76 -18.85 8.22
N ALA A 70 -0.55 -18.35 7.94
CA ALA A 70 -0.03 -17.16 8.59
C ALA A 70 -0.85 -15.90 8.26
N LEU A 71 -1.32 -15.75 7.02
CA LEU A 71 -2.19 -14.63 6.64
C LEU A 71 -3.56 -14.71 7.31
N LEU A 72 -4.16 -15.90 7.34
CA LEU A 72 -5.44 -16.10 8.03
C LEU A 72 -5.33 -15.82 9.53
N GLY A 73 -4.28 -16.34 10.20
CA GLY A 73 -4.02 -16.06 11.61
C GLY A 73 -3.73 -14.57 11.87
N LEU A 74 -3.06 -13.86 10.94
CA LEU A 74 -2.84 -12.42 11.04
C LEU A 74 -4.16 -11.64 11.01
N VAL A 75 -5.07 -11.99 10.09
CA VAL A 75 -6.38 -11.36 10.00
C VAL A 75 -7.22 -11.66 11.24
N GLU A 76 -7.18 -12.89 11.74
CA GLU A 76 -7.86 -13.26 12.98
C GLU A 76 -7.36 -12.46 14.17
N LEU A 77 -6.04 -12.35 14.36
CA LEU A 77 -5.45 -11.55 15.44
C LEU A 77 -5.82 -10.07 15.33
N GLY A 78 -5.76 -9.50 14.10
CA GLY A 78 -6.10 -8.10 13.85
C GLY A 78 -7.59 -7.79 14.03
N SER A 79 -8.47 -8.78 13.90
CA SER A 79 -9.92 -8.60 14.04
C SER A 79 -10.39 -8.41 15.47
N LYS A 80 -9.58 -8.80 16.48
CA LYS A 80 -9.93 -8.72 17.89
C LYS A 80 -10.09 -7.27 18.32
N LEU A 81 -11.08 -6.99 19.16
CA LEU A 81 -11.32 -5.64 19.72
C LEU A 81 -10.12 -5.15 20.54
N SER A 82 -9.45 -6.06 21.24
CA SER A 82 -8.18 -5.82 21.94
C SER A 82 -7.11 -6.70 21.29
N PRO A 83 -6.38 -6.19 20.27
CA PRO A 83 -5.37 -6.97 19.57
C PRO A 83 -4.19 -7.33 20.47
N ASP A 84 -3.73 -8.57 20.37
CA ASP A 84 -2.44 -8.97 20.94
C ASP A 84 -1.33 -8.56 19.96
N PHE A 85 -0.74 -7.40 20.19
CA PHE A 85 0.29 -6.84 19.33
C PHE A 85 1.57 -7.69 19.30
N VAL A 86 1.90 -8.37 20.42
CA VAL A 86 3.05 -9.26 20.47
C VAL A 86 2.82 -10.48 19.58
N ALA A 87 1.65 -11.10 19.67
CA ALA A 87 1.28 -12.23 18.81
C ALA A 87 1.20 -11.81 17.33
N ILE A 88 0.68 -10.62 17.04
CA ILE A 88 0.67 -10.05 15.68
C ILE A 88 2.10 -9.92 15.17
N ASP A 89 3.01 -9.35 15.92
CA ASP A 89 4.38 -9.13 15.47
C ASP A 89 5.19 -10.42 15.39
N ALA A 90 4.85 -11.43 16.18
CA ALA A 90 5.42 -12.77 16.08
C ALA A 90 4.97 -13.54 14.83
N ASN A 91 3.91 -13.09 14.13
CA ASN A 91 3.48 -13.71 12.89
C ASN A 91 4.62 -13.72 11.85
N PRO A 92 4.89 -14.85 11.17
CA PRO A 92 6.06 -15.01 10.30
C PRO A 92 6.00 -14.19 9.00
N ILE A 93 4.89 -13.57 8.65
CA ILE A 93 4.80 -12.66 7.49
C ILE A 93 5.78 -11.49 7.66
N SER A 94 6.37 -11.01 6.56
CA SER A 94 7.29 -9.87 6.64
C SER A 94 6.60 -8.62 7.19
N GLN A 95 7.33 -7.81 7.97
CA GLN A 95 6.75 -6.64 8.64
C GLN A 95 6.01 -5.71 7.69
N MET A 96 6.60 -5.41 6.55
CA MET A 96 6.00 -4.53 5.55
C MET A 96 4.68 -5.07 5.00
N PHE A 97 4.62 -6.36 4.72
CA PHE A 97 3.42 -7.00 4.18
C PHE A 97 2.35 -7.18 5.26
N LYS A 98 2.76 -7.56 6.48
CA LYS A 98 1.92 -7.65 7.67
C LYS A 98 1.21 -6.32 7.95
N ALA A 99 1.97 -5.24 8.09
CA ALA A 99 1.44 -3.91 8.34
C ALA A 99 0.47 -3.44 7.24
N LYS A 100 0.78 -3.76 5.98
CA LYS A 100 -0.10 -3.47 4.85
C LYS A 100 -1.43 -4.22 4.94
N ILE A 101 -1.39 -5.52 5.24
CA ILE A 101 -2.61 -6.34 5.40
C ILE A 101 -3.47 -5.81 6.55
N LEU A 102 -2.86 -5.57 7.72
CA LEU A 102 -3.59 -5.04 8.88
C LEU A 102 -4.27 -3.70 8.55
N SER A 103 -3.56 -2.78 7.91
CA SER A 103 -4.12 -1.47 7.57
C SER A 103 -5.20 -1.52 6.49
N LEU A 104 -5.21 -2.53 5.63
CA LEU A 104 -6.26 -2.72 4.61
C LEU A 104 -7.52 -3.35 5.19
N TYR A 105 -7.37 -4.32 6.10
CA TYR A 105 -8.50 -5.04 6.67
C TYR A 105 -9.10 -4.34 7.89
N PHE A 106 -8.28 -3.60 8.64
CA PHE A 106 -8.67 -2.93 9.89
C PHE A 106 -8.13 -1.50 9.93
N PRO A 107 -8.54 -0.64 8.97
CA PRO A 107 -8.04 0.73 8.87
C PRO A 107 -8.33 1.56 10.12
N GLU A 108 -9.40 1.25 10.84
CA GLU A 108 -9.78 1.90 12.10
C GLU A 108 -8.85 1.59 13.29
N ARG A 109 -7.92 0.64 13.13
CA ARG A 109 -7.00 0.18 14.18
C ARG A 109 -5.53 0.26 13.81
N PHE A 110 -5.21 0.15 12.52
CA PHE A 110 -3.82 0.08 12.08
C PHE A 110 -3.55 1.12 11.00
N LEU A 111 -2.81 2.17 11.36
CA LEU A 111 -2.38 3.17 10.39
C LEU A 111 -1.50 2.56 9.30
N ALA A 112 -1.65 3.01 8.06
CA ALA A 112 -0.98 2.43 6.89
C ALA A 112 0.52 2.76 6.78
N VAL A 113 1.27 2.77 7.89
CA VAL A 113 2.74 2.87 7.94
C VAL A 113 3.32 1.46 7.93
N CYS A 114 4.02 1.08 6.85
CA CYS A 114 4.47 -0.30 6.65
C CYS A 114 5.97 -0.52 6.95
N SER A 115 6.78 0.54 6.97
CA SER A 115 8.21 0.47 7.31
C SER A 115 8.41 0.43 8.82
N SER A 116 9.15 -0.57 9.32
CA SER A 116 9.56 -0.64 10.74
C SER A 116 10.35 0.59 11.17
N GLU A 117 11.31 1.02 10.36
CA GLU A 117 12.13 2.21 10.59
C GLU A 117 11.28 3.47 10.74
N HIS A 118 10.29 3.66 9.86
CA HIS A 118 9.39 4.81 9.97
C HIS A 118 8.46 4.72 11.18
N LEU A 119 8.03 3.52 11.59
CA LEU A 119 7.23 3.34 12.80
C LEU A 119 8.01 3.69 14.06
N GLU A 120 9.25 3.23 14.17
CA GLU A 120 10.15 3.57 15.30
C GLU A 120 10.41 5.07 15.35
N MET A 121 10.77 5.68 14.22
CA MET A 121 10.99 7.13 14.11
C MET A 121 9.75 7.93 14.55
N LEU A 122 8.58 7.62 14.00
CA LEU A 122 7.34 8.29 14.33
C LEU A 122 6.95 8.05 15.79
N GLY A 123 7.18 6.85 16.31
CA GLY A 123 6.95 6.52 17.72
C GLY A 123 7.81 7.38 18.65
N SER A 124 9.11 7.49 18.35
CA SER A 124 10.04 8.33 19.12
C SER A 124 9.63 9.82 19.09
N ILE A 125 9.28 10.35 17.91
CA ILE A 125 8.86 11.76 17.75
C ILE A 125 7.56 12.05 18.51
N THR A 126 6.65 11.08 18.58
CA THR A 126 5.37 11.23 19.31
C THR A 126 5.49 10.95 20.80
N GLY A 127 6.68 10.56 21.28
CA GLY A 127 6.94 10.30 22.68
C GLY A 127 6.41 8.93 23.17
N PHE A 128 6.20 7.99 22.25
CA PHE A 128 5.83 6.63 22.63
C PHE A 128 7.04 5.88 23.19
N GLN A 129 6.78 4.85 24.00
CA GLN A 129 7.83 3.99 24.52
C GLN A 129 8.58 3.31 23.38
N ASP A 130 9.91 3.22 23.52
CA ASP A 130 10.75 2.49 22.57
C ASP A 130 10.55 0.97 22.69
N GLY A 131 10.77 0.26 21.60
CA GLY A 131 10.74 -1.20 21.57
C GLY A 131 9.34 -1.82 21.62
N LEU A 132 8.29 -1.06 21.36
CA LEU A 132 6.95 -1.60 21.23
C LEU A 132 6.82 -2.45 19.95
N PRO A 133 5.88 -3.40 19.91
CA PRO A 133 5.49 -4.08 18.68
C PRO A 133 5.15 -3.08 17.56
N TYR A 134 5.55 -3.37 16.32
CA TYR A 134 5.28 -2.48 15.18
C TYR A 134 3.79 -2.27 14.92
N SER A 135 3.00 -3.31 15.12
CA SER A 135 1.54 -3.22 15.05
C SER A 135 0.95 -2.32 16.13
N GLN A 136 1.58 -2.25 17.30
CA GLN A 136 1.19 -1.34 18.38
C GLN A 136 1.50 0.12 18.01
N TYR A 137 2.63 0.41 17.39
CA TYR A 137 2.92 1.75 16.88
C TYR A 137 1.88 2.20 15.85
N GLN A 138 1.45 1.31 14.93
CA GLN A 138 0.39 1.63 13.98
C GLN A 138 -0.92 2.03 14.68
N ASN A 139 -1.26 1.31 15.75
CA ASN A 139 -2.46 1.57 16.55
C ASN A 139 -2.33 2.90 17.31
N LEU A 140 -1.25 3.10 18.07
CA LEU A 140 -1.02 4.32 18.87
C LEU A 140 -0.98 5.59 18.00
N LEU A 141 -0.39 5.54 16.81
CA LEU A 141 -0.40 6.66 15.87
C LEU A 141 -1.82 7.01 15.40
N LEU A 142 -2.67 6.01 15.23
CA LEU A 142 -4.06 6.23 14.86
C LEU A 142 -4.88 6.78 16.04
N GLU A 143 -4.63 6.31 17.26
CA GLU A 143 -5.21 6.86 18.48
C GLU A 143 -4.79 8.33 18.69
N ALA A 144 -3.49 8.62 18.53
CA ALA A 144 -2.99 10.00 18.60
C ALA A 144 -3.67 10.92 17.58
N LYS A 145 -3.89 10.43 16.34
CA LYS A 145 -4.69 11.14 15.34
C LYS A 145 -6.10 11.43 15.85
N GLY A 146 -6.76 10.44 16.45
CA GLY A 146 -8.13 10.55 16.94
C GLY A 146 -8.29 11.51 18.11
N ASN A 147 -7.29 11.59 18.98
CA ASN A 147 -7.27 12.42 20.18
C ASN A 147 -6.90 13.88 19.89
N ASP A 148 -6.25 14.19 18.78
CA ASP A 148 -5.90 15.56 18.43
C ASP A 148 -7.06 16.29 17.73
N LYS A 149 -7.34 17.51 18.19
CA LYS A 149 -8.48 18.31 17.72
C LYS A 149 -8.47 18.63 16.23
N TRP A 150 -7.30 18.67 15.60
CA TRP A 150 -7.13 19.02 14.19
C TRP A 150 -7.10 17.79 13.32
N THR A 151 -6.29 16.78 13.69
CA THR A 151 -6.06 15.61 12.87
C THR A 151 -7.20 14.59 12.93
N ARG A 152 -8.01 14.58 14.00
CA ARG A 152 -9.17 13.69 14.11
C ARG A 152 -10.17 13.77 12.95
N LEU A 153 -10.25 14.95 12.33
CA LEU A 153 -11.15 15.22 11.20
C LEU A 153 -10.52 14.89 9.84
N TRP A 154 -9.23 14.52 9.84
CA TRP A 154 -8.55 14.22 8.58
C TRP A 154 -8.79 12.79 8.17
N SER A 155 -8.87 12.56 6.86
CA SER A 155 -8.78 11.21 6.32
C SER A 155 -7.40 10.61 6.61
N GLU A 156 -7.32 9.28 6.69
CA GLU A 156 -6.04 8.60 6.93
C GLU A 156 -4.98 8.90 5.87
N PRO A 157 -5.29 8.92 4.56
CA PRO A 157 -4.30 9.33 3.56
C PRO A 157 -3.75 10.74 3.78
N LYS A 158 -4.59 11.68 4.23
CA LYS A 158 -4.14 13.04 4.56
C LYS A 158 -3.22 13.06 5.78
N PHE A 159 -3.58 12.32 6.82
CA PHE A 159 -2.74 12.19 8.01
C PHE A 159 -1.40 11.51 7.70
N MET A 160 -1.41 10.44 6.92
CA MET A 160 -0.21 9.79 6.42
C MET A 160 0.68 10.75 5.63
N ALA A 161 0.10 11.51 4.69
CA ALA A 161 0.85 12.49 3.91
C ALA A 161 1.51 13.56 4.81
N PHE A 162 0.82 13.99 5.86
CA PHE A 162 1.34 14.91 6.87
C PHE A 162 2.53 14.30 7.62
N LEU A 163 2.39 13.10 8.18
CA LEU A 163 3.47 12.41 8.90
C LEU A 163 4.73 12.26 8.04
N TYR A 164 4.53 11.77 6.80
CA TYR A 164 5.66 11.56 5.88
C TYR A 164 6.30 12.87 5.41
N LYS A 165 5.52 13.92 5.16
CA LYS A 165 6.06 15.20 4.72
C LYS A 165 6.77 15.94 5.84
N THR A 166 6.23 15.87 7.05
CA THR A 166 6.73 16.66 8.18
C THR A 166 7.91 15.97 8.87
N TYR A 167 7.84 14.65 9.04
CA TYR A 167 8.81 13.95 9.88
C TYR A 167 9.73 13.02 9.09
N VAL A 168 9.19 12.13 8.27
CA VAL A 168 10.00 11.12 7.58
C VAL A 168 10.88 11.72 6.48
N ARG A 169 10.37 12.68 5.70
CA ARG A 169 11.12 13.29 4.59
C ARG A 169 11.98 14.47 5.02
N SER A 170 11.67 15.13 6.13
CA SER A 170 12.47 16.24 6.65
C SER A 170 13.82 15.77 7.18
N GLU A 171 13.90 14.57 7.75
CA GLU A 171 15.18 13.98 8.17
C GLU A 171 16.00 13.41 7.01
N GLN A 172 15.35 13.17 5.86
CA GLN A 172 16.02 12.74 4.63
C GLN A 172 16.54 13.91 3.78
N THR A 173 16.72 15.12 4.33
CA THR A 173 17.60 16.10 3.71
C THR A 173 19.04 15.74 4.03
N PRO A 174 19.70 14.85 3.27
CA PRO A 174 21.09 14.57 3.46
C PRO A 174 21.86 15.71 2.84
N GLU A 175 22.96 16.08 3.47
CA GLU A 175 24.10 16.56 2.74
C GLU A 175 24.17 15.87 1.38
N HIS A 176 24.23 16.68 0.33
CA HIS A 176 24.31 16.24 -1.05
C HIS A 176 25.38 15.14 -1.25
N THR A 177 25.02 13.90 -1.08
CA THR A 177 25.72 12.84 -1.79
C THR A 177 25.25 12.96 -3.24
N ILE A 178 26.06 13.66 -4.03
CA ILE A 178 25.96 13.69 -5.49
C ILE A 178 26.06 12.23 -5.94
N ARG A 179 24.92 11.55 -6.03
CA ARG A 179 24.85 10.28 -6.76
C ARG A 179 25.18 10.62 -8.20
N LYS A 180 26.37 10.17 -8.66
CA LYS A 180 26.70 10.23 -10.10
C LYS A 180 25.46 9.74 -10.85
N PRO A 181 24.92 10.55 -11.78
CA PRO A 181 23.77 10.13 -12.55
C PRO A 181 24.13 8.82 -13.26
N ARG A 182 23.40 7.74 -12.96
CA ARG A 182 23.40 6.59 -13.86
C ARG A 182 23.07 7.15 -15.23
N ALA A 183 23.92 6.88 -16.22
CA ALA A 183 23.63 7.20 -17.60
C ALA A 183 22.27 6.57 -17.96
N LYS A 184 21.22 7.33 -17.76
CA LYS A 184 19.92 7.02 -18.36
C LYS A 184 20.11 7.37 -19.82
N ASN A 185 19.92 6.38 -20.70
CA ASN A 185 19.62 6.68 -22.08
C ASN A 185 18.48 7.71 -22.04
N LEU A 186 18.83 8.96 -22.31
CA LEU A 186 17.87 10.05 -22.45
C LEU A 186 16.99 9.68 -23.64
N ARG A 187 15.89 8.97 -23.40
CA ARG A 187 14.78 8.99 -24.34
C ARG A 187 14.30 10.42 -24.35
N PHE A 188 14.41 11.05 -25.47
CA PHE A 188 13.81 12.36 -25.71
C PHE A 188 12.33 12.23 -25.33
N VAL A 189 11.95 12.91 -24.25
CA VAL A 189 10.55 12.92 -23.81
C VAL A 189 9.87 14.00 -24.64
N ASP A 190 9.08 13.58 -25.61
CA ASP A 190 8.23 14.49 -26.37
C ASP A 190 7.09 14.97 -25.49
N PHE A 191 7.27 16.16 -24.93
CA PHE A 191 6.29 16.78 -24.05
C PHE A 191 5.00 17.14 -24.79
N ASP A 192 5.07 17.42 -26.09
CA ASP A 192 3.90 17.74 -26.89
C ASP A 192 3.02 16.52 -27.11
N GLU A 193 3.64 15.35 -27.33
CA GLU A 193 2.92 14.08 -27.44
C GLU A 193 2.26 13.70 -26.12
N ILE A 194 2.95 13.89 -24.98
CA ILE A 194 2.37 13.67 -23.65
C ILE A 194 1.21 14.61 -23.39
N GLN A 195 1.31 15.87 -23.79
CA GLN A 195 0.25 16.87 -23.64
C GLN A 195 -0.98 16.50 -24.48
N LYS A 196 -0.79 16.07 -25.73
CA LYS A 196 -1.85 15.57 -26.59
C LYS A 196 -2.55 14.33 -25.99
N GLN A 197 -1.78 13.37 -25.49
CA GLN A 197 -2.35 12.18 -24.84
C GLN A 197 -3.14 12.53 -23.59
N ARG A 198 -2.64 13.46 -22.76
CA ARG A 198 -3.37 13.98 -21.58
C ARG A 198 -4.67 14.68 -21.98
N GLY A 199 -4.67 15.46 -23.05
CA GLY A 199 -5.86 16.12 -23.60
C GLY A 199 -6.93 15.12 -24.04
N VAL A 200 -6.52 14.04 -24.72
CA VAL A 200 -7.44 12.97 -25.16
C VAL A 200 -8.03 12.23 -23.94
N ILE A 201 -7.21 11.94 -22.94
CA ILE A 201 -7.68 11.27 -21.70
C ILE A 201 -8.62 12.19 -20.92
N GLY A 202 -8.29 13.49 -20.80
CA GLY A 202 -9.13 14.48 -20.14
C GLY A 202 -10.52 14.56 -20.80
N LYS A 203 -10.55 14.72 -22.13
CA LYS A 203 -11.81 14.79 -22.88
C LYS A 203 -12.68 13.54 -22.72
N ARG A 204 -12.07 12.34 -22.77
CA ARG A 204 -12.80 11.08 -22.53
C ARG A 204 -13.34 10.99 -21.08
N ALA A 205 -12.58 11.48 -20.10
CA ALA A 205 -13.04 11.50 -18.72
C ALA A 205 -14.22 12.45 -18.52
N GLU A 206 -14.22 13.60 -19.17
CA GLU A 206 -15.34 14.55 -19.17
C GLU A 206 -16.57 13.96 -19.84
N GLU A 207 -16.42 13.35 -21.02
CA GLU A 207 -17.50 12.68 -21.74
C GLU A 207 -18.12 11.55 -20.89
N PHE A 208 -17.29 10.76 -20.22
CA PHE A 208 -17.74 9.71 -19.31
C PHE A 208 -18.50 10.27 -18.11
N ALA A 209 -17.95 11.32 -17.48
CA ALA A 209 -18.59 11.97 -16.33
C ALA A 209 -19.95 12.57 -16.70
N LEU A 210 -20.05 13.22 -17.86
CA LEU A 210 -21.30 13.76 -18.39
C LEU A 210 -22.33 12.66 -18.69
N ALA A 211 -21.90 11.56 -19.30
CA ALA A 211 -22.79 10.44 -19.58
C ALA A 211 -23.31 9.81 -18.28
N TRP A 212 -22.41 9.57 -17.32
CA TRP A 212 -22.77 9.01 -16.01
C TRP A 212 -23.74 9.92 -15.24
N GLU A 213 -23.50 11.23 -15.22
CA GLU A 213 -24.38 12.17 -14.53
C GLU A 213 -25.75 12.28 -15.21
N LYS A 214 -25.82 12.22 -16.54
CA LYS A 214 -27.10 12.13 -17.27
C LYS A 214 -27.91 10.88 -16.87
N GLU A 215 -27.26 9.73 -16.83
CA GLU A 215 -27.92 8.49 -16.40
C GLU A 215 -28.41 8.59 -14.94
N ARG A 216 -27.59 9.15 -14.05
CA ARG A 216 -27.93 9.38 -12.65
C ARG A 216 -29.16 10.27 -12.51
N LEU A 217 -29.23 11.38 -13.25
CA LEU A 217 -30.37 12.30 -13.25
C LEU A 217 -31.64 11.64 -13.82
N ILE A 218 -31.48 10.81 -14.85
CA ILE A 218 -32.61 10.04 -15.42
C ILE A 218 -33.14 9.05 -14.37
N GLY A 219 -32.27 8.30 -13.72
CA GLY A 219 -32.63 7.35 -12.67
C GLY A 219 -33.30 8.01 -11.46
N ALA A 220 -32.85 9.20 -11.10
CA ALA A 220 -33.45 10.03 -10.04
C ALA A 220 -34.71 10.77 -10.47
N ARG A 221 -35.23 10.58 -11.70
CA ARG A 221 -36.36 11.30 -12.29
C ARG A 221 -36.18 12.82 -12.37
N LEU A 222 -34.94 13.30 -12.44
CA LEU A 222 -34.60 14.71 -12.51
C LEU A 222 -34.14 15.14 -13.92
N ARG A 223 -34.79 14.60 -14.94
CA ARG A 223 -34.47 14.85 -16.37
C ARG A 223 -34.42 16.33 -16.73
N HIS A 224 -35.22 17.15 -16.06
CA HIS A 224 -35.25 18.60 -16.27
C HIS A 224 -33.96 19.34 -15.88
N LEU A 225 -33.00 18.66 -15.20
CA LEU A 225 -31.73 19.26 -14.82
C LEU A 225 -30.58 18.90 -15.81
N ILE A 226 -30.84 18.04 -16.81
CA ILE A 226 -29.81 17.58 -17.75
C ILE A 226 -29.19 18.75 -18.54
N TYR A 227 -29.99 19.79 -18.87
CA TYR A 227 -29.50 20.95 -19.60
C TYR A 227 -28.45 21.75 -18.82
N LYS A 228 -28.43 21.66 -17.48
CA LYS A 228 -27.48 22.40 -16.62
C LYS A 228 -26.07 21.79 -16.57
N ILE A 229 -25.90 20.60 -17.12
CA ILE A 229 -24.59 19.90 -17.15
C ILE A 229 -23.97 19.89 -18.53
N GLN A 230 -24.49 20.65 -19.48
CA GLN A 230 -24.00 20.75 -20.87
C GLN A 230 -23.21 22.04 -21.13
N ASP A 231 -23.24 23.00 -20.19
CA ASP A 231 -22.43 24.22 -20.17
C ASP A 231 -21.20 24.06 -19.25
#